data_6d537bad7dc0d56da2c0cc5a145379d4
#
_entry.id   6d537bad7dc0d56da2c0cc5a145379d4
#
_cell.length_a   1.000
_cell.length_b   1.000
_cell.length_c   1.000
_cell.angle_alpha   90.00
_cell.angle_beta   90.00
_cell.angle_gamma   90.00
#
_symmetry.space_group_name_H-M   'P 1'
#
loop_
_entity.id
_entity.type
_entity.pdbx_description
1 polymer ?
#
loop_
_entity_poly.entity_id
_entity_poly.type
_entity_poly.pdbx_seq_one_letter_code
_entity_poly.pdbx_strand_id
1 'polypeptide(L)'
;MRIALACLLGGLLVASAAMAEEKQITLPADNDYATLKPGPHRELAQTQCQFCHSTDYVVMQPGGDAKQWDAVVTKMIKVFGAPVSEADAKAIVGYLAATYGPSK
;
A
#
# COMPACT_ATOMS: atom_id res chain seq x y z
N MET A 1 -11.59 -69.41 15.98
CA MET A 1 -11.05 -68.56 17.06
C MET A 1 -9.73 -67.96 16.64
N ARG A 2 -9.71 -67.18 15.54
CA ARG A 2 -8.50 -66.56 14.95
C ARG A 2 -8.76 -65.19 14.31
N ILE A 3 -9.92 -64.57 14.55
CA ILE A 3 -10.31 -63.29 13.89
C ILE A 3 -10.41 -62.13 14.89
N ALA A 4 -10.22 -62.40 16.20
CA ALA A 4 -10.44 -61.37 17.25
C ALA A 4 -9.19 -60.58 17.65
N LEU A 5 -8.02 -60.79 17.03
CA LEU A 5 -6.76 -60.15 17.46
C LEU A 5 -6.25 -59.08 16.49
N ALA A 6 -6.96 -58.82 15.38
CA ALA A 6 -6.54 -57.84 14.36
C ALA A 6 -7.13 -56.44 14.53
N CYS A 7 -8.06 -56.21 15.45
CA CYS A 7 -8.73 -54.92 15.60
C CYS A 7 -8.19 -54.03 16.72
N LEU A 8 -7.11 -54.40 17.38
CA LEU A 8 -6.56 -53.61 18.51
C LEU A 8 -5.31 -52.78 18.19
N LEU A 9 -4.84 -52.81 16.95
CA LEU A 9 -3.65 -52.07 16.54
C LEU A 9 -3.92 -50.80 15.67
N GLY A 10 -5.21 -50.44 15.50
CA GLY A 10 -5.61 -49.34 14.63
C GLY A 10 -5.97 -48.02 15.33
N GLY A 11 -5.74 -47.89 16.61
CA GLY A 11 -6.38 -46.83 17.40
C GLY A 11 -5.48 -45.79 18.07
N LEU A 12 -4.28 -45.52 17.61
CA LEU A 12 -3.46 -44.44 18.20
C LEU A 12 -2.87 -43.51 17.10
N LEU A 13 -3.74 -42.99 16.25
CA LEU A 13 -3.46 -41.74 15.54
C LEU A 13 -3.67 -40.61 16.58
N VAL A 14 -2.60 -40.29 17.29
CA VAL A 14 -2.53 -39.04 18.08
C VAL A 14 -2.58 -37.90 17.05
N ALA A 15 -3.74 -37.30 16.90
CA ALA A 15 -3.87 -36.01 16.23
C ALA A 15 -3.07 -34.98 17.04
N SER A 16 -1.84 -34.75 16.66
CA SER A 16 -1.08 -33.61 17.14
C SER A 16 -1.81 -32.38 16.66
N ALA A 17 -2.67 -31.81 17.53
CA ALA A 17 -3.19 -30.46 17.32
C ALA A 17 -1.98 -29.54 17.29
N ALA A 18 -1.63 -29.07 16.09
CA ALA A 18 -0.67 -28.00 15.95
C ALA A 18 -1.27 -26.77 16.63
N MET A 19 -0.83 -26.48 17.84
CA MET A 19 -1.17 -25.25 18.55
C MET A 19 -0.42 -24.14 17.81
N ALA A 20 -1.12 -23.43 16.94
CA ALA A 20 -0.59 -22.20 16.38
C ALA A 20 -0.50 -21.18 17.52
N GLU A 21 0.70 -20.78 17.88
CA GLU A 21 0.91 -19.70 18.84
C GLU A 21 0.52 -18.39 18.18
N GLU A 22 -0.50 -17.73 18.72
CA GLU A 22 -0.91 -16.40 18.25
C GLU A 22 0.12 -15.38 18.75
N LYS A 23 0.92 -14.85 17.83
CA LYS A 23 1.88 -13.80 18.12
C LYS A 23 1.24 -12.44 17.90
N GLN A 24 0.96 -11.72 18.97
CA GLN A 24 0.56 -10.31 18.88
C GLN A 24 1.77 -9.44 18.51
N ILE A 25 1.63 -8.71 17.42
CA ILE A 25 2.61 -7.71 16.97
C ILE A 25 2.00 -6.34 17.22
N THR A 26 2.65 -5.54 18.05
CA THR A 26 2.30 -4.12 18.17
C THR A 26 2.85 -3.39 16.95
N LEU A 27 1.97 -2.85 16.12
CA LEU A 27 2.37 -2.02 15.01
C LEU A 27 2.96 -0.71 15.54
N PRO A 28 4.01 -0.16 14.89
CA PRO A 28 4.46 1.19 15.21
C PRO A 28 3.32 2.18 14.97
N ALA A 29 3.33 3.30 15.71
CA ALA A 29 2.40 4.39 15.46
C ALA A 29 2.51 4.85 13.99
N ASP A 30 1.37 5.26 13.42
CA ASP A 30 1.36 5.88 12.10
C ASP A 30 2.36 7.05 12.10
N ASN A 31 3.24 7.07 11.10
CA ASN A 31 4.21 8.13 10.98
C ASN A 31 3.67 9.27 10.10
N ASP A 32 4.15 10.47 10.35
CA ASP A 32 3.77 11.66 9.57
C ASP A 32 4.29 11.63 8.12
N TYR A 33 5.13 10.64 7.78
CA TYR A 33 5.66 10.49 6.41
C TYR A 33 4.58 10.14 5.39
N ALA A 34 3.51 9.47 5.82
CA ALA A 34 2.36 9.20 4.96
C ALA A 34 1.55 10.45 4.60
N THR A 35 1.83 11.58 5.26
CA THR A 35 1.14 12.83 5.00
C THR A 35 1.93 13.69 4.04
N LEU A 36 1.30 14.11 2.94
CA LEU A 36 1.91 15.03 1.98
C LEU A 36 2.19 16.40 2.61
N LYS A 37 3.29 17.03 2.20
CA LYS A 37 3.69 18.35 2.69
C LYS A 37 2.60 19.41 2.46
N PRO A 38 2.44 20.41 3.33
CA PRO A 38 1.47 21.48 3.14
C PRO A 38 1.68 22.23 1.82
N GLY A 39 0.59 22.61 1.18
CA GLY A 39 0.59 23.40 -0.05
C GLY A 39 -0.78 23.43 -0.72
N PRO A 40 -0.98 24.31 -1.71
CA PRO A 40 -2.22 24.35 -2.49
C PRO A 40 -2.50 22.99 -3.13
N HIS A 41 -3.76 22.52 -3.07
CA HIS A 41 -4.19 21.22 -3.60
C HIS A 41 -3.59 19.98 -2.91
N ARG A 42 -2.95 20.12 -1.75
CA ARG A 42 -2.45 19.00 -0.97
C ARG A 42 -3.54 17.96 -0.70
N GLU A 43 -4.70 18.40 -0.21
CA GLU A 43 -5.80 17.50 0.17
C GLU A 43 -6.35 16.73 -1.04
N LEU A 44 -6.44 17.41 -2.18
CA LEU A 44 -6.82 16.77 -3.44
C LEU A 44 -5.81 15.68 -3.81
N ALA A 45 -4.51 16.01 -3.82
CA ALA A 45 -3.47 15.03 -4.12
C ALA A 45 -3.47 13.87 -3.12
N GLN A 46 -3.57 14.16 -1.82
CA GLN A 46 -3.63 13.15 -0.76
C GLN A 46 -4.79 12.18 -1.00
N THR A 47 -5.99 12.69 -1.16
CA THR A 47 -7.21 11.87 -1.34
C THR A 47 -7.14 11.02 -2.61
N GLN A 48 -6.74 11.62 -3.73
CA GLN A 48 -6.69 10.91 -5.01
C GLN A 48 -5.59 9.83 -5.04
N CYS A 49 -4.42 10.09 -4.47
CA CYS A 49 -3.34 9.11 -4.43
C CYS A 49 -3.64 7.96 -3.46
N GLN A 50 -4.25 8.26 -2.30
CA GLN A 50 -4.58 7.24 -1.28
C GLN A 50 -5.69 6.28 -1.71
N PHE A 51 -6.37 6.57 -2.81
CA PHE A 51 -7.42 5.69 -3.31
C PHE A 51 -6.90 4.27 -3.63
N CYS A 52 -5.64 4.14 -4.02
CA CYS A 52 -5.05 2.86 -4.42
C CYS A 52 -3.84 2.44 -3.59
N HIS A 53 -3.08 3.37 -3.03
CA HIS A 53 -1.83 3.11 -2.31
C HIS A 53 -1.49 4.22 -1.33
N SER A 54 -0.52 3.99 -0.44
CA SER A 54 -0.01 5.00 0.48
C SER A 54 0.66 6.17 -0.26
N THR A 55 0.56 7.37 0.30
CA THR A 55 1.28 8.56 -0.16
C THR A 55 2.79 8.48 0.06
N ASP A 56 3.28 7.48 0.78
CA ASP A 56 4.72 7.17 0.85
C ASP A 56 5.33 6.98 -0.54
N TYR A 57 4.58 6.39 -1.47
CA TYR A 57 5.01 6.27 -2.88
C TYR A 57 5.28 7.61 -3.55
N VAL A 58 4.67 8.69 -3.08
CA VAL A 58 4.92 10.05 -3.57
C VAL A 58 6.15 10.64 -2.90
N VAL A 59 6.20 10.60 -1.56
CA VAL A 59 7.27 11.27 -0.79
C VAL A 59 8.63 10.61 -0.95
N MET A 60 8.67 9.33 -1.28
CA MET A 60 9.90 8.57 -1.51
C MET A 60 10.42 8.67 -2.94
N GLN A 61 9.68 9.29 -3.86
CA GLN A 61 10.17 9.51 -5.22
C GLN A 61 11.32 10.53 -5.23
N PRO A 62 12.30 10.37 -6.12
CA PRO A 62 13.20 11.47 -6.44
C PRO A 62 12.36 12.67 -6.87
N GLY A 63 12.63 13.86 -6.35
CA GLY A 63 11.91 15.05 -6.75
C GLY A 63 11.99 15.26 -8.28
N GLY A 64 10.97 15.89 -8.84
CA GLY A 64 10.88 16.07 -10.28
C GLY A 64 10.31 17.43 -10.70
N ASP A 65 10.60 17.84 -11.92
CA ASP A 65 9.95 19.00 -12.52
C ASP A 65 8.48 18.69 -12.89
N ALA A 66 7.78 19.69 -13.38
CA ALA A 66 6.37 19.54 -13.78
C ALA A 66 6.17 18.47 -14.87
N LYS A 67 7.11 18.32 -15.79
CA LYS A 67 7.04 17.31 -16.86
C LYS A 67 7.19 15.90 -16.31
N GLN A 68 8.09 15.71 -15.34
CA GLN A 68 8.30 14.41 -14.70
C GLN A 68 7.07 14.03 -13.86
N TRP A 69 6.52 14.97 -13.10
CA TRP A 69 5.30 14.72 -12.32
C TRP A 69 4.08 14.50 -13.21
N ASP A 70 3.96 15.20 -14.33
CA ASP A 70 2.90 14.96 -15.32
C ASP A 70 2.98 13.53 -15.87
N ALA A 71 4.18 13.06 -16.20
CA ALA A 71 4.37 11.68 -16.64
C ALA A 71 3.96 10.65 -15.60
N VAL A 72 4.25 10.90 -14.30
CA VAL A 72 3.84 10.03 -13.19
C VAL A 72 2.32 10.01 -13.05
N VAL A 73 1.67 11.17 -12.96
CA VAL A 73 0.21 11.28 -12.81
C VAL A 73 -0.51 10.67 -14.03
N THR A 74 -0.03 10.96 -15.23
CA THR A 74 -0.57 10.36 -16.46
C THR A 74 -0.46 8.85 -16.44
N LYS A 75 0.65 8.28 -15.95
CA LYS A 75 0.81 6.84 -15.81
C LYS A 75 -0.21 6.26 -14.83
N MET A 76 -0.46 6.90 -13.68
CA MET A 76 -1.49 6.46 -12.73
C MET A 76 -2.87 6.40 -13.40
N ILE A 77 -3.21 7.39 -14.23
CA ILE A 77 -4.51 7.46 -14.92
C ILE A 77 -4.58 6.46 -16.08
N LYS A 78 -3.61 6.48 -16.98
CA LYS A 78 -3.70 5.74 -18.25
C LYS A 78 -3.32 4.26 -18.13
N VAL A 79 -2.39 3.93 -17.25
CA VAL A 79 -1.92 2.55 -17.08
C VAL A 79 -2.62 1.85 -15.92
N PHE A 80 -2.78 2.52 -14.79
CA PHE A 80 -3.37 1.93 -13.59
C PHE A 80 -4.84 2.29 -13.36
N GLY A 81 -5.44 3.12 -14.22
CA GLY A 81 -6.87 3.41 -14.19
C GLY A 81 -7.31 4.30 -13.03
N ALA A 82 -6.42 5.15 -12.50
CA ALA A 82 -6.79 6.07 -11.43
C ALA A 82 -7.95 6.99 -11.87
N PRO A 83 -9.03 7.11 -11.06
CA PRO A 83 -10.22 7.88 -11.43
C PRO A 83 -10.03 9.38 -11.16
N VAL A 84 -9.02 9.97 -11.77
CA VAL A 84 -8.66 11.39 -11.61
C VAL A 84 -9.08 12.17 -12.87
N SER A 85 -9.84 13.25 -12.66
CA SER A 85 -10.23 14.13 -13.78
C SER A 85 -9.03 14.88 -14.36
N GLU A 86 -9.14 15.34 -15.62
CA GLU A 86 -8.07 16.13 -16.26
C GLU A 86 -7.76 17.42 -15.49
N ALA A 87 -8.79 18.08 -14.95
CA ALA A 87 -8.61 19.28 -14.14
C ALA A 87 -7.87 19.00 -12.83
N ASP A 88 -8.25 17.91 -12.15
CA ASP A 88 -7.58 17.49 -10.92
C ASP A 88 -6.14 17.04 -11.18
N ALA A 89 -5.90 16.34 -12.28
CA ALA A 89 -4.56 15.91 -12.68
C ALA A 89 -3.62 17.13 -12.84
N LYS A 90 -4.08 18.19 -13.50
CA LYS A 90 -3.30 19.45 -13.63
C LYS A 90 -3.00 20.10 -12.28
N ALA A 91 -4.00 20.15 -11.40
CA ALA A 91 -3.83 20.71 -10.07
C ALA A 91 -2.85 19.87 -9.22
N ILE A 92 -2.95 18.55 -9.28
CA ILE A 92 -2.04 17.62 -8.59
C ILE A 92 -0.61 17.77 -9.11
N VAL A 93 -0.40 17.80 -10.44
CA VAL A 93 0.92 18.00 -11.04
C VAL A 93 1.54 19.33 -10.58
N GLY A 94 0.76 20.42 -10.58
CA GLY A 94 1.21 21.72 -10.08
C GLY A 94 1.65 21.68 -8.62
N TYR A 95 0.87 21.03 -7.77
CA TYR A 95 1.21 20.82 -6.37
C TYR A 95 2.50 20.01 -6.20
N LEU A 96 2.61 18.88 -6.89
CA LEU A 96 3.77 17.99 -6.77
C LEU A 96 5.06 18.67 -7.26
N ALA A 97 5.00 19.37 -8.38
CA ALA A 97 6.15 20.09 -8.92
C ALA A 97 6.62 21.22 -7.98
N ALA A 98 5.67 21.94 -7.36
CA ALA A 98 6.00 22.99 -6.42
C ALA A 98 6.55 22.48 -5.08
N THR A 99 6.08 21.33 -4.62
CA THR A 99 6.33 20.81 -3.27
C THR A 99 7.44 19.76 -3.24
N TYR A 100 7.52 18.95 -4.28
CA TYR A 100 8.47 17.86 -4.48
C TYR A 100 9.27 18.05 -5.76
N GLY A 101 9.73 19.29 -5.98
CA GLY A 101 10.58 19.64 -7.10
C GLY A 101 11.93 18.90 -7.11
N PRO A 102 12.79 19.12 -8.12
CA PRO A 102 14.09 18.46 -8.21
C PRO A 102 14.90 18.70 -6.94
N SER A 103 15.53 17.65 -6.44
CA SER A 103 16.53 17.80 -5.39
C SER A 103 17.68 18.66 -5.90
N LYS A 104 18.03 19.69 -5.13
CA LYS A 104 19.18 20.57 -5.42
C LYS A 104 20.48 19.82 -5.15
#